data_e3d3647124fee740ccccb646254f4112
#
_entry.id   e3d3647124fee740ccccb646254f4112
#
_cell.length_a   1.000
_cell.length_b   1.000
_cell.length_c   1.000
_cell.angle_alpha   90.00
_cell.angle_beta   90.00
_cell.angle_gamma   90.00
#
_symmetry.space_group_name_H-M   'P 1'
#
loop_
_entity.id
_entity.type
_entity.pdbx_description
1 polymer ?
#
loop_
_entity_poly.entity_id
_entity_poly.type
_entity_poly.pdbx_seq_one_letter_code
_entity_poly.pdbx_strand_id
1 'polypeptide(L)'
;MKVLSTEYRVPGTEYRLPSSEFRVPSSARTVLRALSVLLLTVLPASLAVSTALAQDSVIVIDPDAPVSDSTEHGALPPEILSELLEDYNDSLSIRLPGGITVPRGSMLGGKIAAFRGSVHVAGTIEGSLTVINGDLVVDSGGVIHGDVLVAGGGMTVAPGGVQEGEARVYWDAAPVYREADGTLALRERRRSVGELATAQRTFATGKVKTTLRLTTGQTYNRIEGLAIVFGPAFEYRPSHNIFTRLDARGILRTAGNSSPFRDDFGYSVRGDIRFNAPRGFGIGGRVYSEIRGIEEHTLPKDEIGWSAFLLQRDNRDYFDAQGIVGSLYFFPSRRLRIEANVRHEWEGSVRATDPWSLLRNSEIWRPNPLIDDGHYNSAGIGIEYDTRNSQNATTRGWWIRGGVERGTSDDVAPVTLPTAVRDPIPTHSYEYTRLTLDLRRYNRLSADDRLNLRLWAGGWLGGDPLPVQRRLSLGGLDLVPGYEFRAETCAPAGYADPADAALCDRAIFTQAEFRHRLPIRFGYTYHDKNNRELDRFLGIDEVYLVLLGDAGKSWLTGDGPGRVPNNRIPSLDEWKADLGVGADAGWVGVYLAKAVTDGEPVRFFIRLERRF
;
A
#
# COMPACT_ATOMS: atom_id res chain seq x y z
N MET A 1 8.24 38.59 10.16
CA MET A 1 8.06 37.51 11.14
C MET A 1 9.44 37.23 11.73
N LYS A 2 9.64 37.57 13.02
CA LYS A 2 10.93 37.41 13.71
C LYS A 2 11.12 35.92 14.03
N VAL A 3 12.19 35.35 13.53
CA VAL A 3 12.63 33.99 13.89
C VAL A 3 13.38 34.12 15.20
N LEU A 4 12.91 33.45 16.24
CA LEU A 4 13.60 33.30 17.51
C LEU A 4 14.84 32.41 17.29
N SER A 5 16.02 32.98 17.47
CA SER A 5 17.28 32.26 17.53
C SER A 5 17.46 31.70 18.94
N THR A 6 17.57 30.37 19.03
CA THR A 6 18.05 29.70 20.24
C THR A 6 19.57 29.73 20.25
N GLU A 7 20.15 30.53 21.16
CA GLU A 7 21.58 30.53 21.43
C GLU A 7 21.97 29.28 22.24
N TYR A 8 22.80 28.43 21.65
CA TYR A 8 23.56 27.43 22.41
C TYR A 8 24.93 28.01 22.77
N ARG A 9 25.19 28.23 24.04
CA ARG A 9 26.50 28.67 24.56
C ARG A 9 27.41 27.48 24.83
N VAL A 10 28.47 27.35 24.04
CA VAL A 10 29.62 26.51 24.37
C VAL A 10 30.76 27.46 24.83
N PRO A 11 31.42 27.24 25.97
CA PRO A 11 32.48 28.12 26.42
C PRO A 11 33.74 27.98 25.55
N GLY A 12 34.12 29.04 24.87
CA GLY A 12 35.48 29.18 24.40
C GLY A 12 35.76 29.59 22.97
N THR A 13 34.78 29.89 22.10
CA THR A 13 35.12 30.48 20.78
C THR A 13 33.92 31.21 20.18
N GLU A 14 34.06 32.53 20.00
CA GLU A 14 33.11 33.33 19.21
C GLU A 14 33.41 33.18 17.72
N TYR A 15 32.48 32.55 16.97
CA TYR A 15 32.44 32.64 15.51
C TYR A 15 31.19 33.37 15.08
N ARG A 16 31.35 34.59 14.52
CA ARG A 16 30.29 35.31 13.80
C ARG A 16 30.19 34.72 12.38
N LEU A 17 29.04 34.13 12.05
CA LEU A 17 28.70 33.76 10.67
C LEU A 17 28.05 34.98 9.98
N PRO A 18 28.36 35.26 8.68
CA PRO A 18 27.75 36.35 7.94
C PRO A 18 26.30 36.02 7.61
N SER A 19 25.41 37.01 7.81
CA SER A 19 23.99 36.91 7.45
C SER A 19 23.82 36.92 5.93
N SER A 20 23.62 35.76 5.32
CA SER A 20 23.11 35.69 3.96
C SER A 20 21.59 35.73 3.98
N GLU A 21 21.01 36.81 3.47
CA GLU A 21 19.57 36.89 3.19
C GLU A 21 19.19 35.88 2.10
N PHE A 22 18.60 34.76 2.49
CA PHE A 22 17.97 33.84 1.54
C PHE A 22 16.62 34.43 1.11
N ARG A 23 16.54 34.98 -0.09
CA ARG A 23 15.27 35.39 -0.72
C ARG A 23 14.58 34.14 -1.27
N VAL A 24 13.55 33.66 -0.58
CA VAL A 24 12.67 32.59 -1.04
C VAL A 24 11.79 33.13 -2.19
N PRO A 25 11.76 32.50 -3.37
CA PRO A 25 10.90 32.91 -4.49
C PRO A 25 9.42 32.95 -4.10
N SER A 26 8.65 33.85 -4.68
CA SER A 26 7.22 34.06 -4.38
C SER A 26 6.35 32.80 -4.54
N SER A 27 6.69 31.93 -5.46
CA SER A 27 6.06 30.63 -5.69
C SER A 27 6.21 29.66 -4.49
N ALA A 28 7.37 29.65 -3.83
CA ALA A 28 7.60 28.81 -2.65
C ALA A 28 6.83 29.31 -1.41
N ARG A 29 6.55 30.61 -1.31
CA ARG A 29 5.71 31.18 -0.24
C ARG A 29 4.24 30.80 -0.37
N THR A 30 3.74 30.63 -1.59
CA THR A 30 2.38 30.18 -1.87
C THR A 30 2.21 28.71 -1.53
N VAL A 31 3.19 27.87 -1.86
CA VAL A 31 3.19 26.43 -1.52
C VAL A 31 3.29 26.22 -0.01
N LEU A 32 4.13 26.98 0.71
CA LEU A 32 4.24 26.90 2.16
C LEU A 32 2.96 27.37 2.88
N ARG A 33 2.25 28.37 2.34
CA ARG A 33 0.95 28.82 2.87
C ARG A 33 -0.16 27.78 2.59
N ALA A 34 -0.16 27.15 1.42
CA ALA A 34 -1.10 26.07 1.11
C ALA A 34 -0.88 24.85 2.01
N LEU A 35 0.37 24.47 2.26
CA LEU A 35 0.74 23.38 3.18
C LEU A 35 0.35 23.68 4.64
N SER A 36 0.52 24.93 5.10
CA SER A 36 0.13 25.32 6.47
C SER A 36 -1.39 25.39 6.65
N VAL A 37 -2.14 25.78 5.62
CA VAL A 37 -3.61 25.75 5.64
C VAL A 37 -4.11 24.31 5.57
N LEU A 38 -3.51 23.44 4.75
CA LEU A 38 -3.83 22.03 4.67
C LEU A 38 -3.60 21.30 6.01
N LEU A 39 -2.48 21.58 6.68
CA LEU A 39 -2.19 21.03 8.01
C LEU A 39 -3.20 21.52 9.08
N LEU A 40 -3.68 22.75 8.99
CA LEU A 40 -4.58 23.35 9.98
C LEU A 40 -6.06 23.00 9.78
N THR A 41 -6.50 22.65 8.56
CA THR A 41 -7.91 22.39 8.25
C THR A 41 -8.29 20.93 8.20
N VAL A 42 -7.36 20.05 7.82
CA VAL A 42 -7.62 18.58 7.80
C VAL A 42 -7.56 17.98 9.21
N LEU A 43 -6.81 18.59 10.12
CA LEU A 43 -6.66 18.11 11.49
C LEU A 43 -7.92 18.21 12.38
N PRO A 44 -8.74 19.28 12.35
CA PRO A 44 -9.90 19.34 13.24
C PRO A 44 -11.04 18.41 12.86
N ALA A 45 -11.18 18.07 11.57
CA ALA A 45 -12.25 17.17 11.10
C ALA A 45 -12.01 15.71 11.52
N SER A 46 -10.75 15.30 11.67
CA SER A 46 -10.39 13.95 12.14
C SER A 46 -10.52 13.78 13.66
N LEU A 47 -10.51 14.89 14.42
CA LEU A 47 -10.59 14.89 15.89
C LEU A 47 -12.02 14.78 16.45
N ALA A 48 -13.02 15.25 15.71
CA ALA A 48 -14.41 15.22 16.18
C ALA A 48 -15.05 13.81 16.14
N VAL A 49 -14.46 12.85 15.44
CA VAL A 49 -14.99 11.47 15.29
C VAL A 49 -14.27 10.46 16.22
N SER A 50 -13.15 10.83 16.82
CA SER A 50 -12.30 9.87 17.55
C SER A 50 -12.72 9.55 18.99
N THR A 51 -13.71 10.26 19.56
CA THR A 51 -14.08 10.10 20.99
C THR A 51 -15.20 9.10 21.28
N ALA A 52 -15.79 8.44 20.28
CA ALA A 52 -16.98 7.61 20.49
C ALA A 52 -16.82 6.10 20.24
N LEU A 53 -15.72 5.59 19.73
CA LEU A 53 -15.59 4.17 19.34
C LEU A 53 -14.24 3.56 19.76
N ALA A 54 -14.05 3.38 21.05
CA ALA A 54 -13.10 2.41 21.56
C ALA A 54 -13.74 1.02 21.51
N GLN A 55 -13.02 0.08 20.93
CA GLN A 55 -13.18 -1.39 20.90
C GLN A 55 -13.65 -1.97 19.54
N ASP A 56 -12.74 -2.58 18.93
CA ASP A 56 -12.61 -3.89 18.28
C ASP A 56 -11.73 -3.82 17.03
N SER A 57 -10.75 -4.71 16.98
CA SER A 57 -9.80 -4.90 15.88
C SER A 57 -10.52 -5.11 14.55
N VAL A 58 -10.40 -4.13 13.66
CA VAL A 58 -11.00 -4.16 12.35
C VAL A 58 -10.00 -4.60 11.31
N ILE A 59 -10.29 -5.70 10.67
CA ILE A 59 -9.63 -6.12 9.44
C ILE A 59 -10.30 -5.40 8.29
N VAL A 60 -9.60 -4.45 7.68
CA VAL A 60 -10.03 -3.86 6.41
C VAL A 60 -9.81 -4.89 5.33
N ILE A 61 -10.89 -5.30 4.71
CA ILE A 61 -10.85 -6.16 3.54
C ILE A 61 -11.08 -5.24 2.34
N ASP A 62 -10.07 -5.17 1.46
CA ASP A 62 -10.24 -4.67 0.11
C ASP A 62 -11.47 -5.36 -0.49
N PRO A 63 -12.47 -4.62 -0.99
CA PRO A 63 -13.65 -5.23 -1.60
C PRO A 63 -13.32 -6.19 -2.74
N ASP A 64 -12.21 -5.98 -3.41
CA ASP A 64 -11.74 -6.80 -4.52
C ASP A 64 -10.64 -7.79 -4.10
N ALA A 65 -10.08 -7.64 -2.89
CA ALA A 65 -9.17 -8.63 -2.37
C ALA A 65 -9.94 -9.91 -2.05
N PRO A 66 -9.51 -11.05 -2.54
CA PRO A 66 -10.06 -12.31 -2.11
C PRO A 66 -9.91 -12.42 -0.60
N VAL A 67 -10.94 -12.94 0.05
CA VAL A 67 -10.97 -13.13 1.50
C VAL A 67 -9.73 -13.92 1.92
N SER A 68 -8.65 -13.21 2.26
CA SER A 68 -7.58 -13.84 3.00
C SER A 68 -8.14 -14.12 4.39
N ASP A 69 -8.02 -15.35 4.83
CA ASP A 69 -8.25 -15.66 6.24
C ASP A 69 -7.21 -14.82 6.99
N SER A 70 -7.66 -13.76 7.63
CA SER A 70 -6.79 -12.86 8.39
C SER A 70 -6.39 -13.47 9.73
N THR A 71 -5.89 -14.70 9.67
CA THR A 71 -4.84 -15.09 10.58
C THR A 71 -3.62 -14.34 10.08
N GLU A 72 -3.24 -13.29 10.79
CA GLU A 72 -2.06 -12.47 10.53
C GLU A 72 -0.89 -13.40 10.23
N HIS A 73 -0.57 -13.55 8.95
CA HIS A 73 0.65 -14.22 8.55
C HIS A 73 1.78 -13.26 8.93
N GLY A 74 2.51 -13.63 9.98
CA GLY A 74 3.65 -12.86 10.44
C GLY A 74 3.41 -11.94 11.65
N ALA A 75 2.32 -12.06 12.36
CA ALA A 75 2.23 -11.50 13.71
C ALA A 75 2.99 -12.41 14.70
N LEU A 76 3.73 -11.77 15.60
CA LEU A 76 4.32 -12.48 16.73
C LEU A 76 3.20 -13.19 17.53
N PRO A 77 3.41 -14.42 17.98
CA PRO A 77 2.47 -15.08 18.89
C PRO A 77 2.15 -14.18 20.09
N PRO A 78 0.89 -14.12 20.56
CA PRO A 78 0.51 -13.30 21.71
C PRO A 78 1.34 -13.61 22.96
N GLU A 79 1.73 -14.86 23.14
CA GLU A 79 2.57 -15.32 24.24
C GLU A 79 3.96 -14.67 24.18
N ILE A 80 4.54 -14.58 22.98
CA ILE A 80 5.85 -13.93 22.76
C ILE A 80 5.73 -12.42 22.95
N LEU A 81 4.65 -11.79 22.50
CA LEU A 81 4.42 -10.36 22.74
C LEU A 81 4.32 -10.05 24.24
N SER A 82 3.63 -10.89 24.99
CA SER A 82 3.52 -10.74 26.45
C SER A 82 4.88 -10.91 27.13
N GLU A 83 5.66 -11.91 26.73
CA GLU A 83 7.02 -12.16 27.23
C GLU A 83 7.96 -10.98 26.94
N LEU A 84 7.93 -10.44 25.71
CA LEU A 84 8.74 -9.26 25.35
C LEU A 84 8.42 -8.03 26.20
N LEU A 85 7.12 -7.80 26.48
CA LEU A 85 6.69 -6.69 27.31
C LEU A 85 7.08 -6.92 28.77
N GLU A 86 6.92 -8.14 29.29
CA GLU A 86 7.32 -8.52 30.63
C GLU A 86 8.82 -8.35 30.82
N ASP A 87 9.64 -8.92 29.93
CA ASP A 87 11.09 -8.81 29.98
C ASP A 87 11.59 -7.37 29.95
N TYR A 88 11.01 -6.53 29.08
CA TYR A 88 11.44 -5.14 28.98
C TYR A 88 10.93 -4.29 30.14
N ASN A 89 9.71 -4.52 30.61
CA ASN A 89 9.07 -3.72 31.67
C ASN A 89 9.43 -4.19 33.08
N ASP A 90 10.05 -5.36 33.24
CA ASP A 90 10.54 -5.82 34.53
C ASP A 90 11.48 -4.78 35.15
N SER A 91 11.23 -4.44 36.40
CA SER A 91 12.03 -3.48 37.18
C SER A 91 13.49 -3.93 37.40
N LEU A 92 13.73 -5.23 37.31
CA LEU A 92 15.06 -5.84 37.45
C LEU A 92 15.82 -5.92 36.12
N SER A 93 15.18 -5.65 35.01
CA SER A 93 15.81 -5.67 33.68
C SER A 93 16.61 -4.41 33.42
N ILE A 94 17.81 -4.59 32.89
CA ILE A 94 18.64 -3.51 32.35
C ILE A 94 18.03 -3.12 31.00
N ARG A 95 17.35 -1.97 30.97
CA ARG A 95 16.69 -1.47 29.76
C ARG A 95 17.64 -0.65 28.91
N LEU A 96 17.83 -1.06 27.67
CA LEU A 96 18.70 -0.40 26.71
C LEU A 96 17.87 0.24 25.59
N PRO A 97 17.72 1.57 25.58
CA PRO A 97 17.03 2.26 24.48
C PRO A 97 18.00 2.54 23.33
N GLY A 98 17.98 1.71 22.32
CA GLY A 98 18.83 1.85 21.13
C GLY A 98 19.88 0.77 21.01
N GLY A 99 20.74 0.91 19.99
CA GLY A 99 21.86 -0.03 19.77
C GLY A 99 22.91 0.07 20.86
N ILE A 100 23.50 -1.07 21.21
CA ILE A 100 24.60 -1.15 22.19
C ILE A 100 25.69 -2.09 21.69
N THR A 101 26.92 -1.79 22.10
CA THR A 101 28.05 -2.70 21.97
C THR A 101 28.55 -3.07 23.37
N VAL A 102 28.59 -4.37 23.69
CA VAL A 102 29.22 -4.92 24.88
C VAL A 102 30.68 -5.16 24.53
N PRO A 103 31.64 -4.33 25.02
CA PRO A 103 33.04 -4.41 24.58
C PRO A 103 33.74 -5.65 25.12
N ARG A 104 34.82 -6.02 24.46
CA ARG A 104 35.66 -7.15 24.89
C ARG A 104 36.16 -6.95 26.31
N GLY A 105 36.07 -8.01 27.11
CA GLY A 105 36.53 -8.01 28.51
C GLY A 105 35.53 -7.36 29.48
N SER A 106 34.40 -6.83 28.99
CA SER A 106 33.30 -6.42 29.87
C SER A 106 32.34 -7.57 30.13
N MET A 107 31.71 -7.55 31.30
CA MET A 107 30.74 -8.54 31.74
C MET A 107 29.46 -7.80 32.18
N LEU A 108 28.32 -8.22 31.63
CA LEU A 108 27.01 -7.73 32.02
C LEU A 108 26.21 -8.85 32.66
N GLY A 109 25.75 -8.64 33.91
CA GLY A 109 24.92 -9.59 34.65
C GLY A 109 23.46 -9.21 34.63
N GLY A 110 22.57 -10.18 34.91
CA GLY A 110 21.13 -9.95 34.99
C GLY A 110 20.38 -10.04 33.68
N LYS A 111 19.09 -9.73 33.72
CA LYS A 111 18.25 -9.65 32.51
C LYS A 111 18.54 -8.36 31.74
N ILE A 112 18.76 -8.46 30.46
CA ILE A 112 19.01 -7.31 29.58
C ILE A 112 17.91 -7.26 28.51
N ALA A 113 17.29 -6.12 28.34
CA ALA A 113 16.27 -5.90 27.32
C ALA A 113 16.60 -4.66 26.47
N ALA A 114 16.86 -4.87 25.18
CA ALA A 114 17.16 -3.81 24.22
C ALA A 114 15.96 -3.54 23.32
N PHE A 115 15.68 -2.26 23.08
CA PHE A 115 14.58 -1.84 22.20
C PHE A 115 15.07 -0.88 21.12
N ARG A 116 14.84 -1.23 19.85
CA ARG A 116 15.20 -0.46 18.65
C ARG A 116 16.70 -0.18 18.54
N GLY A 117 17.40 -1.07 17.92
CA GLY A 117 18.83 -0.95 17.60
C GLY A 117 19.53 -2.30 17.66
N SER A 118 20.64 -2.42 16.96
CA SER A 118 21.44 -3.64 16.96
C SER A 118 22.25 -3.76 18.24
N VAL A 119 22.30 -4.97 18.80
CA VAL A 119 23.12 -5.32 19.96
C VAL A 119 24.34 -6.09 19.46
N HIS A 120 25.55 -5.58 19.72
CA HIS A 120 26.83 -6.22 19.41
C HIS A 120 27.45 -6.72 20.70
N VAL A 121 27.72 -8.02 20.80
CA VAL A 121 28.31 -8.65 21.98
C VAL A 121 29.71 -9.13 21.64
N ALA A 122 30.71 -8.38 22.04
CA ALA A 122 32.12 -8.78 21.99
C ALA A 122 32.68 -9.17 23.37
N GLY A 123 31.95 -8.86 24.45
CA GLY A 123 32.23 -9.25 25.84
C GLY A 123 31.33 -10.40 26.29
N THR A 124 30.99 -10.45 27.59
CA THR A 124 30.18 -11.53 28.18
C THR A 124 28.87 -11.00 28.73
N ILE A 125 27.77 -11.72 28.46
CA ILE A 125 26.45 -11.53 29.09
C ILE A 125 26.15 -12.80 29.89
N GLU A 126 26.02 -12.65 31.23
CA GLU A 126 25.77 -13.75 32.16
C GLU A 126 24.29 -14.14 32.26
N GLY A 127 23.38 -13.22 31.94
CA GLY A 127 21.95 -13.42 32.02
C GLY A 127 21.25 -13.55 30.69
N SER A 128 19.91 -13.51 30.72
CA SER A 128 19.11 -13.51 29.50
C SER A 128 19.16 -12.18 28.74
N LEU A 129 19.04 -12.27 27.41
CA LEU A 129 19.04 -11.12 26.51
C LEU A 129 17.78 -11.12 25.64
N THR A 130 16.97 -10.08 25.78
CA THR A 130 15.81 -9.84 24.94
C THR A 130 16.07 -8.64 24.01
N VAL A 131 15.99 -8.84 22.69
CA VAL A 131 16.18 -7.78 21.68
C VAL A 131 14.87 -7.57 20.92
N ILE A 132 14.32 -6.36 21.03
CA ILE A 132 13.04 -6.00 20.46
C ILE A 132 13.22 -5.00 19.32
N ASN A 133 12.80 -5.37 18.11
CA ASN A 133 12.93 -4.56 16.90
C ASN A 133 14.39 -4.13 16.62
N GLY A 134 15.31 -5.08 16.80
CA GLY A 134 16.75 -4.91 16.57
C GLY A 134 17.41 -6.22 16.19
N ASP A 135 18.64 -6.17 15.69
CA ASP A 135 19.45 -7.35 15.40
C ASP A 135 20.41 -7.65 16.54
N LEU A 136 20.74 -8.93 16.74
CA LEU A 136 21.77 -9.37 17.66
C LEU A 136 22.96 -9.90 16.87
N VAL A 137 24.14 -9.39 17.18
CA VAL A 137 25.42 -9.88 16.62
C VAL A 137 26.30 -10.29 17.80
N VAL A 138 26.63 -11.58 17.85
CA VAL A 138 27.64 -12.09 18.79
C VAL A 138 28.96 -12.13 18.06
N ASP A 139 29.84 -11.19 18.38
CA ASP A 139 31.14 -11.04 17.74
C ASP A 139 32.10 -12.15 18.16
N SER A 140 33.22 -12.28 17.45
CA SER A 140 34.30 -13.22 17.81
C SER A 140 34.82 -12.96 19.22
N GLY A 141 34.69 -13.97 20.11
CA GLY A 141 35.03 -13.89 21.53
C GLY A 141 33.91 -13.33 22.42
N GLY A 142 32.76 -12.98 21.85
CA GLY A 142 31.57 -12.66 22.62
C GLY A 142 30.90 -13.93 23.16
N VAL A 143 30.36 -13.86 24.39
CA VAL A 143 29.70 -15.00 25.06
C VAL A 143 28.38 -14.56 25.67
N ILE A 144 27.31 -15.33 25.44
CA ILE A 144 26.03 -15.18 26.10
C ILE A 144 25.68 -16.50 26.78
N HIS A 145 25.62 -16.51 28.13
CA HIS A 145 25.34 -17.71 28.92
C HIS A 145 23.82 -17.98 29.05
N GLY A 146 23.01 -16.94 29.11
CA GLY A 146 21.56 -17.06 29.29
C GLY A 146 20.78 -17.23 27.98
N ASP A 147 19.46 -17.33 28.11
CA ASP A 147 18.55 -17.44 26.99
C ASP A 147 18.49 -16.15 26.18
N VAL A 148 18.25 -16.29 24.88
CA VAL A 148 18.17 -15.19 23.94
C VAL A 148 16.79 -15.19 23.26
N LEU A 149 16.11 -14.03 23.34
CA LEU A 149 14.87 -13.78 22.61
C LEU A 149 15.07 -12.57 21.68
N VAL A 150 14.99 -12.79 20.38
CA VAL A 150 15.07 -11.71 19.37
C VAL A 150 13.72 -11.63 18.65
N ALA A 151 13.09 -10.47 18.67
CA ALA A 151 11.88 -10.21 17.93
C ALA A 151 12.01 -8.96 17.06
N GLY A 152 11.55 -9.02 15.80
CA GLY A 152 11.69 -7.94 14.83
C GLY A 152 13.13 -7.75 14.37
N GLY A 153 13.95 -8.80 14.42
CA GLY A 153 15.34 -8.82 14.03
C GLY A 153 15.89 -10.20 13.75
N GLY A 154 17.16 -10.23 13.38
CA GLY A 154 17.93 -11.44 13.18
C GLY A 154 18.99 -11.62 14.26
N MET A 155 19.51 -12.84 14.36
CA MET A 155 20.68 -13.17 15.19
C MET A 155 21.79 -13.69 14.31
N THR A 156 23.00 -13.20 14.52
CA THR A 156 24.23 -13.65 13.85
C THR A 156 25.27 -13.95 14.90
N VAL A 157 25.86 -15.13 14.84
CA VAL A 157 26.99 -15.51 15.69
C VAL A 157 28.21 -15.62 14.81
N ALA A 158 29.20 -14.75 15.03
CA ALA A 158 30.48 -14.78 14.31
C ALA A 158 31.31 -16.00 14.70
N PRO A 159 32.24 -16.45 13.85
CA PRO A 159 33.18 -17.52 14.21
C PRO A 159 33.96 -17.18 15.50
N GLY A 160 33.83 -18.04 16.51
CA GLY A 160 34.41 -17.82 17.85
C GLY A 160 33.51 -17.03 18.82
N GLY A 161 32.32 -16.66 18.42
CA GLY A 161 31.25 -16.23 19.33
C GLY A 161 30.52 -17.46 19.91
N VAL A 162 30.00 -17.35 21.14
CA VAL A 162 29.32 -18.45 21.84
C VAL A 162 27.97 -17.97 22.39
N GLN A 163 26.93 -18.78 22.22
CA GLN A 163 25.64 -18.62 22.86
C GLN A 163 25.24 -19.99 23.44
N GLU A 164 25.06 -20.08 24.77
CA GLU A 164 24.88 -21.34 25.49
C GLU A 164 23.41 -21.66 25.80
N GLY A 165 22.60 -20.64 26.11
CA GLY A 165 21.18 -20.82 26.41
C GLY A 165 20.31 -21.10 25.17
N GLU A 166 18.99 -21.17 25.34
CA GLU A 166 18.06 -21.31 24.23
C GLU A 166 17.95 -20.00 23.43
N ALA A 167 18.06 -20.08 22.10
CA ALA A 167 17.88 -18.92 21.22
C ALA A 167 16.57 -19.03 20.43
N ARG A 168 15.68 -18.07 20.66
CA ARG A 168 14.42 -17.91 19.94
C ARG A 168 14.45 -16.64 19.11
N VAL A 169 14.34 -16.76 17.79
CA VAL A 169 14.44 -15.64 16.86
C VAL A 169 13.18 -15.52 16.03
N TYR A 170 12.50 -14.39 16.18
CA TYR A 170 11.30 -14.00 15.43
C TYR A 170 11.61 -12.80 14.58
N TRP A 171 11.46 -12.96 13.26
CA TRP A 171 11.74 -11.89 12.30
C TRP A 171 10.66 -10.81 12.26
N ASP A 172 9.49 -11.11 12.81
CA ASP A 172 8.34 -10.22 12.82
C ASP A 172 8.54 -9.10 13.84
N ALA A 173 8.32 -7.86 13.40
CA ALA A 173 8.47 -6.71 14.29
C ALA A 173 7.39 -6.72 15.36
N ALA A 174 7.80 -6.51 16.62
CA ALA A 174 6.87 -6.31 17.71
C ALA A 174 6.14 -4.96 17.55
N PRO A 175 4.80 -4.94 17.56
CA PRO A 175 4.02 -3.71 17.45
C PRO A 175 3.99 -2.97 18.80
N VAL A 176 5.14 -2.49 19.25
CA VAL A 176 5.31 -1.82 20.53
C VAL A 176 5.86 -0.40 20.36
N TYR A 177 5.58 0.46 21.33
CA TYR A 177 6.17 1.78 21.46
C TYR A 177 6.64 2.00 22.90
N ARG A 178 7.54 2.95 23.08
CA ARG A 178 8.05 3.29 24.41
C ARG A 178 7.22 4.44 24.98
N GLU A 179 6.70 4.24 26.18
CA GLU A 179 6.01 5.27 26.96
C GLU A 179 6.98 6.28 27.59
N ALA A 180 6.45 7.38 28.15
CA ALA A 180 7.24 8.42 28.76
C ALA A 180 7.98 7.97 30.02
N ASP A 181 7.41 7.02 30.76
CA ASP A 181 8.03 6.39 31.92
C ASP A 181 9.13 5.39 31.56
N GLY A 182 9.35 5.17 30.26
CA GLY A 182 10.37 4.28 29.71
C GLY A 182 9.92 2.83 29.55
N THR A 183 8.70 2.47 29.88
CA THR A 183 8.11 1.15 29.64
C THR A 183 7.71 0.98 28.18
N LEU A 184 7.49 -0.27 27.74
CA LEU A 184 6.89 -0.58 26.44
C LEU A 184 5.42 -0.91 26.59
N ALA A 185 4.61 -0.35 25.68
CA ALA A 185 3.22 -0.72 25.53
C ALA A 185 2.96 -1.21 24.10
N LEU A 186 1.89 -2.00 23.92
CA LEU A 186 1.44 -2.40 22.60
C LEU A 186 0.99 -1.17 21.82
N ARG A 187 1.47 -1.05 20.60
CA ARG A 187 1.01 -0.02 19.68
C ARG A 187 -0.34 -0.45 19.14
N GLU A 188 -1.38 0.32 19.43
CA GLU A 188 -2.62 0.18 18.69
C GLU A 188 -2.34 0.36 17.20
N ARG A 189 -2.92 -0.50 16.38
CA ARG A 189 -2.78 -0.42 14.92
C ARG A 189 -3.25 0.95 14.47
N ARG A 190 -2.35 1.74 13.85
CA ARG A 190 -2.76 3.00 13.22
C ARG A 190 -3.72 2.68 12.09
N ARG A 191 -4.88 3.30 12.12
CA ARG A 191 -5.86 3.21 11.03
C ARG A 191 -5.27 3.87 9.79
N SER A 192 -5.46 3.26 8.62
CA SER A 192 -5.17 3.94 7.34
C SER A 192 -6.08 5.17 7.19
N VAL A 193 -5.71 6.10 6.31
CA VAL A 193 -6.55 7.28 6.04
C VAL A 193 -7.93 6.85 5.53
N GLY A 194 -8.01 5.76 4.78
CA GLY A 194 -9.26 5.15 4.34
C GLY A 194 -10.08 4.55 5.49
N GLU A 195 -9.43 3.99 6.52
CA GLU A 195 -10.11 3.49 7.72
C GLU A 195 -10.73 4.61 8.56
N LEU A 196 -10.17 5.83 8.52
CA LEU A 196 -10.73 6.98 9.22
C LEU A 196 -12.13 7.38 8.70
N ALA A 197 -12.41 7.08 7.45
CA ALA A 197 -13.71 7.34 6.82
C ALA A 197 -14.69 6.17 6.94
N THR A 198 -14.38 5.14 7.75
CA THR A 198 -15.20 3.94 7.94
C THR A 198 -15.77 3.90 9.35
N ALA A 199 -17.09 3.87 9.46
CA ALA A 199 -17.81 3.54 10.69
C ALA A 199 -18.28 2.08 10.62
N GLN A 200 -18.04 1.30 11.66
CA GLN A 200 -18.52 -0.08 11.71
C GLN A 200 -18.89 -0.50 13.11
N ARG A 201 -19.85 -1.42 13.18
CA ARG A 201 -20.28 -2.04 14.43
C ARG A 201 -20.42 -3.56 14.26
N THR A 202 -19.80 -4.29 15.14
CA THR A 202 -19.79 -5.76 15.10
C THR A 202 -20.59 -6.33 16.26
N PHE A 203 -21.38 -7.35 15.95
CA PHE A 203 -22.18 -8.13 16.89
C PHE A 203 -21.81 -9.60 16.75
N ALA A 204 -21.58 -10.28 17.84
CA ALA A 204 -21.32 -11.71 17.86
C ALA A 204 -22.45 -12.43 18.62
N THR A 205 -23.08 -13.40 17.98
CA THR A 205 -24.12 -14.23 18.58
C THR A 205 -23.83 -15.70 18.27
N GLY A 206 -23.31 -16.42 19.26
CA GLY A 206 -22.90 -17.81 19.09
C GLY A 206 -21.78 -17.95 18.04
N LYS A 207 -22.07 -18.70 16.98
CA LYS A 207 -21.12 -18.95 15.87
C LYS A 207 -21.22 -17.93 14.72
N VAL A 208 -22.07 -16.92 14.86
CA VAL A 208 -22.31 -15.89 13.84
C VAL A 208 -21.73 -14.56 14.31
N LYS A 209 -20.93 -13.94 13.46
CA LYS A 209 -20.43 -12.58 13.63
C LYS A 209 -21.05 -11.72 12.52
N THR A 210 -21.73 -10.65 12.90
CA THR A 210 -22.35 -9.70 11.99
C THR A 210 -21.66 -8.36 12.11
N THR A 211 -21.15 -7.81 11.03
CA THR A 211 -20.55 -6.48 10.98
C THR A 211 -21.36 -5.58 10.09
N LEU A 212 -21.88 -4.49 10.64
CA LEU A 212 -22.47 -3.39 9.86
C LEU A 212 -21.38 -2.38 9.54
N ARG A 213 -21.30 -1.94 8.30
CA ARG A 213 -20.27 -1.02 7.82
C ARG A 213 -20.91 0.15 7.06
N LEU A 214 -20.30 1.32 7.25
CA LEU A 214 -20.53 2.53 6.47
C LEU A 214 -19.17 3.13 6.13
N THR A 215 -18.85 3.26 4.86
CA THR A 215 -17.56 3.80 4.38
C THR A 215 -17.83 4.93 3.39
N THR A 216 -17.12 6.04 3.53
CA THR A 216 -17.35 7.23 2.68
C THR A 216 -16.08 7.71 1.98
N GLY A 217 -14.91 7.61 2.49
CA GLY A 217 -13.74 8.36 2.01
C GLY A 217 -12.85 7.67 0.98
N GLN A 218 -13.02 6.37 0.75
CA GLN A 218 -12.13 5.57 -0.11
C GLN A 218 -12.47 5.63 -1.60
N THR A 219 -13.53 6.31 -1.97
CA THR A 219 -14.18 6.13 -3.26
C THR A 219 -14.50 7.45 -3.97
N TYR A 220 -13.96 8.59 -3.51
CA TYR A 220 -14.17 9.85 -4.20
C TYR A 220 -13.49 9.84 -5.57
N ASN A 221 -14.26 10.00 -6.63
CA ASN A 221 -13.76 10.04 -8.00
C ASN A 221 -14.64 10.92 -8.89
N ARG A 222 -14.15 11.26 -10.07
CA ARG A 222 -14.85 12.16 -11.00
C ARG A 222 -16.11 11.57 -11.64
N ILE A 223 -16.39 10.28 -11.44
CA ILE A 223 -17.58 9.60 -11.96
C ILE A 223 -18.69 9.56 -10.91
N GLU A 224 -18.36 9.09 -9.70
CA GLU A 224 -19.34 8.83 -8.64
C GLU A 224 -19.46 9.98 -7.64
N GLY A 225 -18.51 10.94 -7.65
CA GLY A 225 -18.36 11.90 -6.57
C GLY A 225 -17.97 11.18 -5.27
N LEU A 226 -18.70 11.42 -4.18
CA LEU A 226 -18.55 10.69 -2.93
C LEU A 226 -19.42 9.44 -2.97
N ALA A 227 -18.83 8.27 -3.19
CA ALA A 227 -19.56 7.02 -3.09
C ALA A 227 -19.69 6.61 -1.60
N ILE A 228 -20.93 6.49 -1.12
CA ILE A 228 -21.24 6.02 0.23
C ILE A 228 -21.51 4.53 0.15
N VAL A 229 -20.61 3.72 0.71
CA VAL A 229 -20.72 2.26 0.72
C VAL A 229 -21.24 1.81 2.09
N PHE A 230 -22.32 1.06 2.12
CA PHE A 230 -22.94 0.58 3.36
C PHE A 230 -23.46 -0.83 3.22
N GLY A 231 -23.50 -1.57 4.32
CA GLY A 231 -24.13 -2.89 4.34
C GLY A 231 -23.57 -3.84 5.40
N PRO A 232 -24.24 -5.01 5.55
CA PRO A 232 -23.83 -6.05 6.49
C PRO A 232 -22.83 -7.01 5.88
N ALA A 233 -21.94 -7.52 6.74
CA ALA A 233 -21.13 -8.71 6.49
C ALA A 233 -21.44 -9.74 7.57
N PHE A 234 -21.68 -10.97 7.18
CA PHE A 234 -21.97 -12.10 8.05
C PHE A 234 -20.85 -13.12 7.93
N GLU A 235 -20.28 -13.51 9.06
CA GLU A 235 -19.31 -14.61 9.16
C GLU A 235 -19.94 -15.71 10.01
N TYR A 236 -19.90 -16.95 9.53
CA TYR A 236 -20.43 -18.12 10.22
C TYR A 236 -19.41 -19.25 10.22
N ARG A 237 -19.09 -19.76 11.40
CA ARG A 237 -18.16 -20.88 11.61
C ARG A 237 -18.87 -22.04 12.29
N PRO A 238 -19.58 -22.89 11.54
CA PRO A 238 -20.28 -24.04 12.13
C PRO A 238 -19.34 -25.05 12.78
N SER A 239 -18.13 -25.20 12.22
CA SER A 239 -17.07 -26.09 12.73
C SER A 239 -15.69 -25.47 12.48
N HIS A 240 -14.63 -26.10 13.01
CA HIS A 240 -13.24 -25.67 12.75
C HIS A 240 -12.85 -25.75 11.27
N ASN A 241 -13.51 -26.61 10.52
CA ASN A 241 -13.17 -26.90 9.13
C ASN A 241 -14.03 -26.15 8.11
N ILE A 242 -15.07 -25.45 8.55
CA ILE A 242 -15.99 -24.74 7.65
C ILE A 242 -16.08 -23.27 8.08
N PHE A 243 -15.82 -22.40 7.14
CA PHE A 243 -16.00 -20.95 7.27
C PHE A 243 -16.89 -20.47 6.13
N THR A 244 -17.95 -19.74 6.47
CA THR A 244 -18.87 -19.13 5.51
C THR A 244 -18.91 -17.64 5.73
N ARG A 245 -18.88 -16.87 4.65
CA ARG A 245 -19.02 -15.42 4.67
C ARG A 245 -20.04 -14.97 3.63
N LEU A 246 -20.89 -14.03 4.02
CA LEU A 246 -21.77 -13.27 3.14
C LEU A 246 -21.53 -11.78 3.39
N ASP A 247 -21.20 -11.02 2.36
CA ASP A 247 -20.98 -9.57 2.41
C ASP A 247 -21.93 -8.93 1.40
N ALA A 248 -22.84 -8.08 1.88
CA ALA A 248 -23.80 -7.38 1.05
C ALA A 248 -23.61 -5.87 1.21
N ARG A 249 -23.39 -5.16 0.10
CA ARG A 249 -23.10 -3.73 0.07
C ARG A 249 -24.04 -3.02 -0.89
N GLY A 250 -24.55 -1.87 -0.46
CA GLY A 250 -25.11 -0.84 -1.30
C GLY A 250 -24.09 0.28 -1.51
N ILE A 251 -24.09 0.88 -2.67
CA ILE A 251 -23.20 1.99 -3.07
C ILE A 251 -24.09 3.12 -3.51
N LEU A 252 -24.11 4.23 -2.75
CA LEU A 252 -24.84 5.45 -3.11
C LEU A 252 -23.83 6.45 -3.69
N ARG A 253 -24.03 6.83 -4.96
CA ARG A 253 -23.20 7.80 -5.69
C ARG A 253 -23.77 9.20 -5.50
N THR A 254 -22.93 10.20 -5.18
CA THR A 254 -23.40 11.57 -4.90
C THR A 254 -23.30 12.52 -6.08
N ALA A 255 -22.63 12.13 -7.16
CA ALA A 255 -22.40 12.97 -8.34
C ALA A 255 -23.45 12.78 -9.44
N GLY A 256 -24.48 11.98 -9.21
CA GLY A 256 -25.54 11.70 -10.18
C GLY A 256 -26.46 12.89 -10.45
N ASN A 257 -26.85 13.07 -11.68
CA ASN A 257 -27.85 14.07 -12.07
C ASN A 257 -29.27 13.48 -12.00
N SER A 258 -30.03 13.92 -11.00
CA SER A 258 -31.52 14.07 -11.01
C SER A 258 -32.44 12.84 -11.03
N SER A 259 -31.97 11.62 -10.87
CA SER A 259 -32.89 10.49 -10.60
C SER A 259 -32.28 9.57 -9.53
N PRO A 260 -32.72 9.66 -8.26
CA PRO A 260 -31.99 9.11 -7.12
C PRO A 260 -31.98 7.58 -7.01
N PHE A 261 -32.50 6.83 -7.96
CA PHE A 261 -32.64 5.38 -7.78
C PHE A 261 -32.22 4.49 -8.97
N ARG A 262 -31.75 5.00 -10.09
CA ARG A 262 -31.43 4.16 -11.23
C ARG A 262 -29.96 4.18 -11.63
N ASP A 263 -29.34 5.35 -11.69
CA ASP A 263 -27.93 5.49 -12.06
C ASP A 263 -27.02 5.78 -10.86
N ASP A 264 -27.64 6.16 -9.70
CA ASP A 264 -26.94 6.58 -8.50
C ASP A 264 -26.74 5.45 -7.47
N PHE A 265 -27.29 4.26 -7.73
CA PHE A 265 -27.21 3.13 -6.81
C PHE A 265 -26.50 1.92 -7.42
N GLY A 266 -25.36 1.58 -6.84
CA GLY A 266 -24.65 0.34 -7.11
C GLY A 266 -24.82 -0.67 -5.98
N TYR A 267 -24.43 -1.90 -6.23
CA TYR A 267 -24.44 -2.94 -5.20
C TYR A 267 -23.36 -3.98 -5.45
N SER A 268 -23.00 -4.71 -4.39
CA SER A 268 -22.15 -5.87 -4.45
C SER A 268 -22.56 -6.86 -3.37
N VAL A 269 -22.95 -8.07 -3.77
CA VAL A 269 -23.29 -9.16 -2.86
C VAL A 269 -22.35 -10.32 -3.14
N ARG A 270 -21.54 -10.69 -2.15
CA ARG A 270 -20.54 -11.75 -2.26
C ARG A 270 -20.79 -12.82 -1.20
N GLY A 271 -20.71 -14.09 -1.58
CA GLY A 271 -20.74 -15.23 -0.70
C GLY A 271 -19.55 -16.16 -0.91
N ASP A 272 -18.93 -16.63 0.17
CA ASP A 272 -17.80 -17.56 0.14
C ASP A 272 -18.01 -18.66 1.17
N ILE A 273 -17.69 -19.90 0.80
CA ILE A 273 -17.60 -21.06 1.70
C ILE A 273 -16.21 -21.66 1.56
N ARG A 274 -15.54 -21.88 2.68
CA ARG A 274 -14.22 -22.52 2.73
C ARG A 274 -14.26 -23.75 3.58
N PHE A 275 -13.55 -24.78 3.12
CA PHE A 275 -13.43 -26.09 3.74
C PHE A 275 -11.97 -26.33 4.13
N ASN A 276 -11.75 -26.83 5.35
CA ASN A 276 -10.43 -27.15 5.91
C ASN A 276 -9.47 -25.95 5.99
N ALA A 277 -10.00 -24.74 6.24
CA ALA A 277 -9.16 -23.56 6.45
C ALA A 277 -8.16 -23.78 7.59
N PRO A 278 -6.92 -23.29 7.47
CA PRO A 278 -6.36 -22.42 6.44
C PRO A 278 -5.78 -23.13 5.20
N ARG A 279 -5.92 -24.43 5.10
CA ARG A 279 -5.60 -25.25 3.92
C ARG A 279 -6.89 -25.86 3.40
N GLY A 280 -6.94 -26.27 2.14
CA GLY A 280 -8.12 -26.91 1.57
C GLY A 280 -8.66 -26.17 0.35
N PHE A 281 -9.95 -26.06 0.23
CA PHE A 281 -10.59 -25.44 -0.93
C PHE A 281 -11.76 -24.55 -0.50
N GLY A 282 -12.21 -23.73 -1.43
CA GLY A 282 -13.38 -22.88 -1.24
C GLY A 282 -14.11 -22.65 -2.54
N ILE A 283 -15.36 -22.25 -2.42
CA ILE A 283 -16.21 -21.79 -3.51
C ILE A 283 -16.79 -20.44 -3.13
N GLY A 284 -16.84 -19.54 -4.09
CA GLY A 284 -17.41 -18.22 -3.90
C GLY A 284 -18.18 -17.75 -5.12
N GLY A 285 -19.01 -16.75 -4.89
CA GLY A 285 -19.72 -16.05 -5.95
C GLY A 285 -19.99 -14.61 -5.56
N ARG A 286 -20.13 -13.75 -6.57
CA ARG A 286 -20.43 -12.34 -6.40
C ARG A 286 -21.37 -11.87 -7.51
N VAL A 287 -22.35 -11.06 -7.14
CA VAL A 287 -23.22 -10.30 -8.06
C VAL A 287 -23.01 -8.84 -7.76
N TYR A 288 -22.85 -8.01 -8.79
CA TYR A 288 -22.50 -6.60 -8.60
C TYR A 288 -23.01 -5.68 -9.71
N SER A 289 -23.12 -4.41 -9.37
CA SER A 289 -23.24 -3.25 -10.27
C SER A 289 -22.38 -2.14 -9.67
N GLU A 290 -21.24 -1.84 -10.28
CA GLU A 290 -20.24 -0.95 -9.72
C GLU A 290 -19.43 -0.21 -10.78
N ILE A 291 -18.89 0.95 -10.43
CA ILE A 291 -17.89 1.64 -11.24
C ILE A 291 -16.53 1.02 -10.95
N ARG A 292 -15.89 0.51 -11.97
CA ARG A 292 -14.59 -0.16 -11.87
C ARG A 292 -13.49 0.66 -12.52
N GLY A 293 -12.31 0.63 -11.91
CA GLY A 293 -11.14 1.32 -12.44
C GLY A 293 -10.46 0.53 -13.56
N ILE A 294 -9.93 1.26 -14.53
CA ILE A 294 -8.95 0.75 -15.50
C ILE A 294 -7.56 0.85 -14.86
N GLU A 295 -6.62 -0.05 -15.19
CA GLU A 295 -5.25 -0.06 -14.66
C GLU A 295 -5.19 -0.11 -13.11
N GLU A 296 -5.90 -1.07 -12.50
CA GLU A 296 -5.95 -1.24 -11.03
C GLU A 296 -4.60 -1.56 -10.37
N HIS A 297 -3.56 -1.89 -11.15
CA HIS A 297 -2.20 -2.13 -10.67
C HIS A 297 -1.43 -0.85 -10.29
N THR A 298 -2.02 0.32 -10.51
CA THR A 298 -1.48 1.65 -10.21
C THR A 298 -1.84 2.10 -8.78
N LEU A 299 -1.96 3.40 -8.56
CA LEU A 299 -2.21 4.03 -7.26
C LEU A 299 -3.35 3.36 -6.46
N PRO A 300 -3.24 3.25 -5.12
CA PRO A 300 -4.33 2.81 -4.26
C PRO A 300 -5.58 3.68 -4.42
N LYS A 301 -6.77 3.08 -4.24
CA LYS A 301 -8.06 3.78 -4.37
C LYS A 301 -8.15 4.98 -3.42
N ASP A 302 -7.68 4.82 -2.19
CA ASP A 302 -7.70 5.86 -1.15
C ASP A 302 -6.88 7.09 -1.55
N GLU A 303 -5.69 6.87 -2.11
CA GLU A 303 -4.80 7.94 -2.54
C GLU A 303 -5.39 8.71 -3.73
N ILE A 304 -6.00 8.00 -4.67
CA ILE A 304 -6.73 8.61 -5.78
C ILE A 304 -7.91 9.42 -5.25
N GLY A 305 -8.70 8.85 -4.34
CA GLY A 305 -9.85 9.51 -3.74
C GLY A 305 -9.47 10.84 -3.05
N TRP A 306 -8.42 10.85 -2.26
CA TRP A 306 -7.93 12.07 -1.64
C TRP A 306 -7.37 13.07 -2.63
N SER A 307 -6.61 12.61 -3.64
CA SER A 307 -6.10 13.47 -4.70
C SER A 307 -7.22 14.11 -5.52
N ALA A 308 -8.26 13.35 -5.83
CA ALA A 308 -9.46 13.83 -6.52
C ALA A 308 -10.23 14.84 -5.66
N PHE A 309 -10.54 14.50 -4.40
CA PHE A 309 -11.28 15.36 -3.49
C PHE A 309 -10.56 16.67 -3.17
N LEU A 310 -9.25 16.62 -2.87
CA LEU A 310 -8.51 17.81 -2.47
C LEU A 310 -8.05 18.65 -3.65
N LEU A 311 -7.57 18.02 -4.73
CA LEU A 311 -6.80 18.68 -5.79
C LEU A 311 -7.44 18.59 -7.18
N GLN A 312 -8.62 17.98 -7.32
CA GLN A 312 -9.27 17.69 -8.61
C GLN A 312 -8.38 16.86 -9.55
N ARG A 313 -7.53 16.00 -8.96
CA ARG A 313 -6.61 15.12 -9.70
C ARG A 313 -7.04 13.67 -9.54
N ASP A 314 -7.72 13.17 -10.55
CA ASP A 314 -8.11 11.76 -10.65
C ASP A 314 -7.33 11.11 -11.78
N ASN A 315 -6.29 10.37 -11.41
CA ASN A 315 -5.37 9.70 -12.32
C ASN A 315 -5.81 8.25 -12.63
N ARG A 316 -7.11 7.96 -12.60
CA ARG A 316 -7.67 6.66 -12.99
C ARG A 316 -8.81 6.87 -13.98
N ASP A 317 -9.01 5.91 -14.87
CA ASP A 317 -10.18 5.84 -15.73
C ASP A 317 -11.13 4.78 -15.23
N TYR A 318 -12.39 4.88 -15.63
CA TYR A 318 -13.47 4.09 -15.08
C TYR A 318 -14.42 3.59 -16.17
N PHE A 319 -15.11 2.50 -15.85
CA PHE A 319 -16.22 1.98 -16.63
C PHE A 319 -17.29 1.40 -15.70
N ASP A 320 -18.54 1.32 -16.17
CA ASP A 320 -19.61 0.62 -15.46
C ASP A 320 -19.48 -0.88 -15.71
N ALA A 321 -19.60 -1.67 -14.64
CA ALA A 321 -19.52 -3.12 -14.69
C ALA A 321 -20.68 -3.73 -13.91
N GLN A 322 -21.50 -4.53 -14.59
CA GLN A 322 -22.63 -5.23 -13.97
C GLN A 322 -22.56 -6.71 -14.32
N GLY A 323 -22.55 -7.57 -13.32
CA GLY A 323 -22.37 -8.98 -13.63
C GLY A 323 -22.37 -9.91 -12.45
N ILE A 324 -22.01 -11.15 -12.78
CA ILE A 324 -21.84 -12.25 -11.84
C ILE A 324 -20.48 -12.90 -12.03
N VAL A 325 -19.85 -13.28 -10.94
CA VAL A 325 -18.61 -14.05 -10.93
C VAL A 325 -18.77 -15.27 -10.04
N GLY A 326 -18.28 -16.42 -10.50
CA GLY A 326 -18.10 -17.63 -9.71
C GLY A 326 -16.61 -17.92 -9.55
N SER A 327 -16.17 -18.31 -8.36
CA SER A 327 -14.77 -18.60 -8.06
C SER A 327 -14.60 -19.93 -7.33
N LEU A 328 -13.55 -20.64 -7.67
CA LEU A 328 -13.04 -21.80 -6.95
C LEU A 328 -11.67 -21.45 -6.37
N TYR A 329 -11.46 -21.75 -5.11
CA TYR A 329 -10.21 -21.47 -4.40
C TYR A 329 -9.56 -22.77 -3.97
N PHE A 330 -8.27 -22.87 -4.13
CA PHE A 330 -7.45 -23.94 -3.59
C PHE A 330 -6.29 -23.38 -2.78
N PHE A 331 -6.16 -23.81 -1.54
CA PHE A 331 -5.15 -23.40 -0.58
C PHE A 331 -4.23 -24.56 -0.22
N PRO A 332 -3.19 -24.87 -1.03
CA PRO A 332 -2.25 -25.95 -0.72
C PRO A 332 -1.50 -25.69 0.59
N SER A 333 -1.27 -24.42 0.89
CA SER A 333 -0.63 -23.94 2.12
C SER A 333 -1.24 -22.62 2.54
N ARG A 334 -0.88 -22.14 3.74
CA ARG A 334 -1.23 -20.78 4.20
C ARG A 334 -0.65 -19.67 3.33
N ARG A 335 0.41 -19.96 2.56
CA ARG A 335 1.17 -18.99 1.75
C ARG A 335 0.81 -19.02 0.27
N LEU A 336 0.09 -20.03 -0.17
CA LEU A 336 -0.24 -20.23 -1.59
C LEU A 336 -1.74 -20.35 -1.77
N ARG A 337 -2.29 -19.50 -2.63
CA ARG A 337 -3.66 -19.53 -3.10
C ARG A 337 -3.66 -19.67 -4.60
N ILE A 338 -4.49 -20.57 -5.09
CA ILE A 338 -4.82 -20.71 -6.50
C ILE A 338 -6.31 -20.44 -6.63
N GLU A 339 -6.69 -19.62 -7.59
CA GLU A 339 -8.07 -19.26 -7.86
C GLU A 339 -8.37 -19.51 -9.33
N ALA A 340 -9.49 -20.19 -9.59
CA ALA A 340 -10.10 -20.23 -10.91
C ALA A 340 -11.43 -19.49 -10.84
N ASN A 341 -11.72 -18.62 -11.81
CA ASN A 341 -12.96 -17.86 -11.85
C ASN A 341 -13.57 -17.88 -13.26
N VAL A 342 -14.90 -17.74 -13.28
CA VAL A 342 -15.68 -17.47 -14.47
C VAL A 342 -16.55 -16.27 -14.20
N ARG A 343 -16.69 -15.39 -15.19
CA ARG A 343 -17.39 -14.12 -15.08
C ARG A 343 -18.29 -13.92 -16.30
N HIS A 344 -19.47 -13.41 -16.06
CA HIS A 344 -20.36 -12.88 -17.08
C HIS A 344 -20.76 -11.48 -16.68
N GLU A 345 -20.39 -10.49 -17.48
CA GLU A 345 -20.61 -9.08 -17.13
C GLU A 345 -20.89 -8.23 -18.36
N TRP A 346 -21.72 -7.22 -18.17
CA TRP A 346 -21.85 -6.09 -19.08
C TRP A 346 -20.87 -5.00 -18.66
N GLU A 347 -20.14 -4.46 -19.61
CA GLU A 347 -19.21 -3.35 -19.43
C GLU A 347 -19.63 -2.18 -20.31
N GLY A 348 -19.72 -0.97 -19.73
CA GLY A 348 -20.18 0.21 -20.45
C GLY A 348 -19.41 1.47 -20.13
N SER A 349 -19.34 2.35 -21.10
CA SER A 349 -18.70 3.66 -21.01
C SER A 349 -19.42 4.56 -19.99
N VAL A 350 -18.64 5.29 -19.19
CA VAL A 350 -19.15 6.30 -18.26
C VAL A 350 -18.50 7.65 -18.49
N ARG A 351 -19.20 8.72 -18.12
CA ARG A 351 -18.72 10.11 -18.28
C ARG A 351 -18.38 10.71 -16.93
N ALA A 352 -17.41 11.64 -16.93
CA ALA A 352 -17.15 12.48 -15.76
C ALA A 352 -18.37 13.34 -15.44
N THR A 353 -18.70 13.48 -14.14
CA THR A 353 -19.89 14.19 -13.64
C THR A 353 -19.56 15.53 -12.98
N ASP A 354 -18.31 15.97 -13.06
CA ASP A 354 -17.82 17.23 -12.50
C ASP A 354 -18.13 17.45 -11.01
N PRO A 355 -17.82 16.48 -10.12
CA PRO A 355 -18.08 16.63 -8.70
C PRO A 355 -17.18 17.70 -8.08
N TRP A 356 -17.64 18.30 -6.97
CA TRP A 356 -16.94 19.36 -6.26
C TRP A 356 -15.60 18.91 -5.68
N SER A 357 -14.58 19.78 -5.77
CA SER A 357 -13.26 19.58 -5.13
C SER A 357 -12.92 20.72 -4.18
N LEU A 358 -12.07 20.47 -3.19
CA LEU A 358 -11.81 21.44 -2.12
C LEU A 358 -10.97 22.64 -2.59
N LEU A 359 -9.89 22.41 -3.32
CA LEU A 359 -8.88 23.45 -3.59
C LEU A 359 -8.86 23.97 -5.04
N ARG A 360 -9.36 23.22 -6.00
CA ARG A 360 -9.26 23.53 -7.43
C ARG A 360 -10.58 23.40 -8.18
N ASN A 361 -11.67 23.72 -7.52
CA ASN A 361 -13.03 23.51 -8.03
C ASN A 361 -13.40 24.36 -9.27
N SER A 362 -12.54 25.29 -9.69
CA SER A 362 -12.70 26.06 -10.90
C SER A 362 -12.08 25.41 -12.15
N GLU A 363 -11.36 24.32 -12.00
CA GLU A 363 -10.78 23.60 -13.11
C GLU A 363 -11.77 22.61 -13.71
N ILE A 364 -11.52 22.18 -14.94
CA ILE A 364 -12.33 21.17 -15.62
C ILE A 364 -11.74 19.81 -15.32
N TRP A 365 -12.59 18.85 -14.95
CA TRP A 365 -12.16 17.47 -14.75
C TRP A 365 -11.69 16.85 -16.07
N ARG A 366 -10.66 16.02 -15.99
CA ARG A 366 -10.22 15.24 -17.14
C ARG A 366 -11.37 14.37 -17.64
N PRO A 367 -11.68 14.35 -18.93
CA PRO A 367 -12.69 13.45 -19.48
C PRO A 367 -12.36 11.98 -19.18
N ASN A 368 -13.38 11.15 -19.11
CA ASN A 368 -13.20 9.70 -19.01
C ASN A 368 -13.23 9.11 -20.42
N PRO A 369 -12.28 8.23 -20.79
CA PRO A 369 -12.27 7.65 -22.12
C PRO A 369 -13.47 6.71 -22.32
N LEU A 370 -13.90 6.59 -23.57
CA LEU A 370 -14.83 5.55 -23.96
C LEU A 370 -14.13 4.20 -23.96
N ILE A 371 -14.89 3.15 -23.65
CA ILE A 371 -14.45 1.77 -23.68
C ILE A 371 -15.16 0.99 -24.79
N ASP A 372 -14.77 -0.23 -25.05
CA ASP A 372 -15.51 -1.12 -25.94
C ASP A 372 -16.68 -1.74 -25.14
N ASP A 373 -17.86 -1.13 -25.30
CA ASP A 373 -19.08 -1.56 -24.60
C ASP A 373 -19.52 -2.95 -25.05
N GLY A 374 -20.10 -3.75 -24.15
CA GLY A 374 -20.62 -5.08 -24.52
C GLY A 374 -20.74 -6.04 -23.34
N HIS A 375 -21.25 -7.25 -23.65
CA HIS A 375 -21.28 -8.37 -22.69
C HIS A 375 -20.03 -9.22 -22.83
N TYR A 376 -19.28 -9.34 -21.74
CA TYR A 376 -18.06 -10.13 -21.70
C TYR A 376 -18.22 -11.38 -20.86
N ASN A 377 -17.85 -12.52 -21.45
CA ASN A 377 -17.63 -13.76 -20.72
C ASN A 377 -16.13 -13.93 -20.51
N SER A 378 -15.68 -14.13 -19.30
CA SER A 378 -14.27 -14.38 -19.06
C SER A 378 -14.04 -15.57 -18.14
N ALA A 379 -12.95 -16.28 -18.38
CA ALA A 379 -12.43 -17.33 -17.53
C ALA A 379 -10.99 -17.00 -17.16
N GLY A 380 -10.66 -17.15 -15.88
CA GLY A 380 -9.34 -16.81 -15.38
C GLY A 380 -8.79 -17.84 -14.40
N ILE A 381 -7.46 -17.91 -14.36
CA ILE A 381 -6.71 -18.63 -13.33
C ILE A 381 -5.70 -17.66 -12.75
N GLY A 382 -5.70 -17.53 -11.41
CA GLY A 382 -4.79 -16.70 -10.66
C GLY A 382 -4.02 -17.50 -9.62
N ILE A 383 -2.81 -17.04 -9.32
CA ILE A 383 -1.94 -17.58 -8.27
C ILE A 383 -1.49 -16.43 -7.41
N GLU A 384 -1.55 -16.61 -6.09
CA GLU A 384 -0.96 -15.70 -5.13
C GLU A 384 -0.07 -16.47 -4.15
N TYR A 385 1.19 -16.06 -4.04
CA TYR A 385 2.15 -16.59 -3.08
C TYR A 385 2.63 -15.47 -2.17
N ASP A 386 2.31 -15.56 -0.87
CA ASP A 386 2.61 -14.53 0.12
C ASP A 386 3.43 -15.10 1.27
N THR A 387 4.66 -14.63 1.39
CA THR A 387 5.57 -14.96 2.51
C THR A 387 5.98 -13.71 3.28
N ARG A 388 5.25 -12.60 3.11
CA ARG A 388 5.52 -11.37 3.85
C ARG A 388 5.34 -11.63 5.34
N ASN A 389 6.21 -11.03 6.12
CA ASN A 389 6.15 -11.11 7.58
C ASN A 389 4.99 -10.27 8.17
N SER A 390 4.50 -9.29 7.45
CA SER A 390 3.34 -8.46 7.81
C SER A 390 2.74 -7.88 6.54
N GLN A 391 1.43 -7.77 6.45
CA GLN A 391 0.76 -7.16 5.30
C GLN A 391 0.81 -5.62 5.36
N ASN A 392 0.78 -5.05 6.56
CA ASN A 392 0.69 -3.59 6.77
C ASN A 392 2.05 -2.91 6.97
N ALA A 393 3.05 -3.65 7.44
CA ALA A 393 4.39 -3.13 7.74
C ALA A 393 5.46 -4.12 7.26
N THR A 394 5.36 -4.53 6.01
CA THR A 394 6.25 -5.52 5.41
C THR A 394 7.71 -5.08 5.50
N THR A 395 8.55 -5.95 6.03
CA THR A 395 10.00 -5.73 6.06
C THR A 395 10.76 -6.83 5.34
N ARG A 396 10.15 -8.01 5.17
CA ARG A 396 10.78 -9.18 4.58
C ARG A 396 9.74 -10.09 3.91
N GLY A 397 10.15 -10.78 2.86
CA GLY A 397 9.36 -11.81 2.21
C GLY A 397 9.12 -11.55 0.73
N TRP A 398 8.32 -12.40 0.14
CA TRP A 398 7.83 -12.31 -1.23
C TRP A 398 6.33 -12.11 -1.24
N TRP A 399 5.86 -11.32 -2.16
CA TRP A 399 4.47 -11.30 -2.58
C TRP A 399 4.41 -11.40 -4.10
N ILE A 400 3.84 -12.49 -4.58
CA ILE A 400 3.80 -12.84 -5.99
C ILE A 400 2.35 -13.03 -6.36
N ARG A 401 1.86 -12.27 -7.32
CA ARG A 401 0.55 -12.47 -7.95
C ARG A 401 0.73 -12.64 -9.44
N GLY A 402 0.03 -13.61 -9.99
CA GLY A 402 0.01 -13.81 -11.43
C GLY A 402 -1.34 -14.36 -11.86
N GLY A 403 -1.77 -14.03 -13.06
CA GLY A 403 -3.02 -14.54 -13.59
C GLY A 403 -3.11 -14.46 -15.11
N VAL A 404 -3.83 -15.41 -15.68
CA VAL A 404 -4.20 -15.42 -17.09
C VAL A 404 -5.72 -15.35 -17.17
N GLU A 405 -6.23 -14.48 -18.05
CA GLU A 405 -7.65 -14.31 -18.35
C GLU A 405 -7.87 -14.50 -19.84
N ARG A 406 -8.88 -15.27 -20.19
CA ARG A 406 -9.45 -15.34 -21.54
C ARG A 406 -10.83 -14.70 -21.50
N GLY A 407 -11.05 -13.69 -22.33
CA GLY A 407 -12.34 -13.00 -22.48
C GLY A 407 -12.92 -13.23 -23.85
N THR A 408 -14.24 -13.35 -23.94
CA THR A 408 -15.01 -13.49 -25.19
C THR A 408 -16.22 -12.58 -25.17
N SER A 409 -16.67 -12.11 -26.35
CA SER A 409 -17.90 -11.35 -26.50
C SER A 409 -18.54 -11.61 -27.87
N ASP A 410 -19.87 -11.61 -27.91
CA ASP A 410 -20.65 -11.78 -29.14
C ASP A 410 -21.38 -10.47 -29.57
N ASP A 411 -21.28 -9.40 -28.80
CA ASP A 411 -22.00 -8.15 -29.00
C ASP A 411 -21.16 -6.90 -28.70
N VAL A 412 -19.83 -6.98 -28.81
CA VAL A 412 -18.97 -5.83 -28.53
C VAL A 412 -19.25 -4.66 -29.48
N ALA A 413 -19.37 -3.45 -28.92
CA ALA A 413 -19.46 -2.19 -29.64
C ALA A 413 -18.09 -1.48 -29.55
N PRO A 414 -17.18 -1.68 -30.51
CA PRO A 414 -15.82 -1.23 -30.40
C PRO A 414 -15.70 0.29 -30.61
N VAL A 415 -14.88 0.93 -29.79
CA VAL A 415 -14.45 2.32 -30.02
C VAL A 415 -13.60 2.37 -31.28
N THR A 416 -13.86 3.36 -32.13
CA THR A 416 -13.05 3.58 -33.32
C THR A 416 -11.69 4.16 -32.96
N LEU A 417 -10.64 3.36 -33.09
CA LEU A 417 -9.25 3.78 -32.89
C LEU A 417 -8.49 3.78 -34.23
N PRO A 418 -7.42 4.58 -34.35
CA PRO A 418 -6.53 4.51 -35.52
C PRO A 418 -5.97 3.07 -35.68
N THR A 419 -5.85 2.61 -36.92
CA THR A 419 -5.29 1.27 -37.22
C THR A 419 -3.82 1.13 -36.78
N ALA A 420 -3.10 2.25 -36.67
CA ALA A 420 -1.76 2.27 -36.08
C ALA A 420 -1.75 1.83 -34.59
N VAL A 421 -2.86 2.05 -33.87
CA VAL A 421 -3.03 1.66 -32.45
C VAL A 421 -3.63 0.27 -32.35
N ARG A 422 -4.72 0.02 -33.05
CA ARG A 422 -5.49 -1.22 -32.93
C ARG A 422 -6.10 -1.62 -34.26
N ASP A 423 -5.86 -2.86 -34.66
CA ASP A 423 -6.59 -3.45 -35.78
C ASP A 423 -8.09 -3.54 -35.42
N PRO A 424 -9.00 -3.46 -36.40
CA PRO A 424 -10.43 -3.60 -36.15
C PRO A 424 -10.73 -4.92 -35.42
N ILE A 425 -11.51 -4.83 -34.33
CA ILE A 425 -11.97 -6.01 -33.60
C ILE A 425 -13.31 -6.47 -34.17
N PRO A 426 -13.58 -7.79 -34.22
CA PRO A 426 -14.87 -8.30 -34.66
C PRO A 426 -15.96 -7.91 -33.66
N THR A 427 -17.16 -7.59 -34.14
CA THR A 427 -18.32 -7.30 -33.28
C THR A 427 -18.99 -8.57 -32.76
N HIS A 428 -18.69 -9.71 -33.39
CA HIS A 428 -19.16 -11.03 -33.00
C HIS A 428 -17.99 -11.99 -32.94
N SER A 429 -18.05 -12.96 -32.04
CA SER A 429 -16.97 -13.96 -31.82
C SER A 429 -15.63 -13.33 -31.47
N TYR A 430 -15.68 -12.23 -30.74
CA TYR A 430 -14.51 -11.53 -30.20
C TYR A 430 -13.85 -12.33 -29.09
N GLU A 431 -12.53 -12.50 -29.15
CA GLU A 431 -11.80 -13.28 -28.19
C GLU A 431 -10.40 -12.75 -27.94
N TYR A 432 -10.02 -12.56 -26.68
CA TYR A 432 -8.66 -12.17 -26.29
C TYR A 432 -8.14 -13.01 -25.12
N THR A 433 -6.82 -13.06 -25.00
CA THR A 433 -6.11 -13.60 -23.83
C THR A 433 -5.11 -12.61 -23.31
N ARG A 434 -5.10 -12.37 -21.99
CA ARG A 434 -4.14 -11.50 -21.31
C ARG A 434 -3.49 -12.15 -20.11
N LEU A 435 -2.29 -11.64 -19.78
CA LEU A 435 -1.52 -12.01 -18.57
C LEU A 435 -1.38 -10.80 -17.66
N THR A 436 -1.28 -11.04 -16.36
CA THR A 436 -0.79 -10.08 -15.37
C THR A 436 0.18 -10.78 -14.42
N LEU A 437 1.27 -10.10 -14.04
CA LEU A 437 2.27 -10.60 -13.11
C LEU A 437 2.75 -9.42 -12.25
N ASP A 438 2.70 -9.55 -10.92
CA ASP A 438 3.26 -8.60 -9.94
C ASP A 438 4.13 -9.38 -8.96
N LEU A 439 5.42 -9.15 -9.01
CA LEU A 439 6.43 -9.78 -8.16
C LEU A 439 6.98 -8.71 -7.23
N ARG A 440 6.83 -8.88 -5.91
CA ARG A 440 7.42 -7.98 -4.93
C ARG A 440 8.33 -8.74 -3.99
N ARG A 441 9.51 -8.17 -3.76
CA ARG A 441 10.49 -8.69 -2.82
C ARG A 441 10.83 -7.62 -1.80
N TYR A 442 10.71 -7.96 -0.54
CA TYR A 442 11.05 -7.13 0.59
C TYR A 442 12.29 -7.70 1.27
N ASN A 443 13.33 -6.88 1.43
CA ASN A 443 14.59 -7.27 2.02
C ASN A 443 14.90 -6.33 3.18
N ARG A 444 14.95 -6.88 4.38
CA ARG A 444 15.51 -6.19 5.53
C ARG A 444 17.03 -6.38 5.49
N LEU A 445 17.77 -5.31 5.32
CA LEU A 445 19.23 -5.32 5.24
C LEU A 445 19.85 -5.16 6.64
N SER A 446 19.22 -4.30 7.46
CA SER A 446 19.62 -4.07 8.86
C SER A 446 18.40 -3.70 9.71
N ALA A 447 18.58 -3.32 10.96
CA ALA A 447 17.54 -2.77 11.81
C ALA A 447 16.90 -1.50 11.20
N ASP A 448 17.71 -0.71 10.50
CA ASP A 448 17.33 0.60 9.98
C ASP A 448 17.16 0.62 8.45
N ASP A 449 17.73 -0.38 7.73
CA ASP A 449 17.79 -0.39 6.28
C ASP A 449 16.88 -1.45 5.67
N ARG A 450 16.17 -1.07 4.61
CA ARG A 450 15.29 -1.95 3.82
C ARG A 450 15.48 -1.67 2.34
N LEU A 451 15.40 -2.74 1.54
CA LEU A 451 15.38 -2.68 0.07
C LEU A 451 14.15 -3.42 -0.43
N ASN A 452 13.25 -2.70 -1.05
CA ASN A 452 12.05 -3.24 -1.67
C ASN A 452 12.23 -3.24 -3.19
N LEU A 453 11.80 -4.32 -3.83
CA LEU A 453 11.88 -4.49 -5.28
C LEU A 453 10.52 -4.93 -5.80
N ARG A 454 10.10 -4.40 -6.95
CA ARG A 454 8.90 -4.83 -7.67
C ARG A 454 9.21 -5.01 -9.14
N LEU A 455 8.68 -6.08 -9.73
CA LEU A 455 8.58 -6.28 -11.15
C LEU A 455 7.11 -6.53 -11.48
N TRP A 456 6.57 -5.72 -12.36
CA TRP A 456 5.22 -5.92 -12.89
C TRP A 456 5.30 -6.10 -14.41
N ALA A 457 4.52 -7.02 -14.92
CA ALA A 457 4.36 -7.23 -16.37
C ALA A 457 2.92 -7.62 -16.66
N GLY A 458 2.38 -7.13 -17.76
CA GLY A 458 1.02 -7.48 -18.14
C GLY A 458 0.67 -7.09 -19.57
N GLY A 459 -0.50 -7.58 -20.00
CA GLY A 459 -1.10 -7.24 -21.27
C GLY A 459 -1.44 -8.44 -22.15
N TRP A 460 -1.59 -8.18 -23.41
CA TRP A 460 -2.04 -9.10 -24.44
C TRP A 460 -1.09 -10.30 -24.63
N LEU A 461 -1.65 -11.50 -24.69
CA LEU A 461 -0.93 -12.74 -25.00
C LEU A 461 -1.31 -13.32 -26.37
N GLY A 462 -2.57 -13.14 -26.80
CA GLY A 462 -3.04 -13.70 -28.07
C GLY A 462 -4.55 -13.49 -28.26
N GLY A 463 -5.04 -13.89 -29.43
CA GLY A 463 -6.41 -13.64 -29.88
C GLY A 463 -6.55 -12.29 -30.56
N ASP A 464 -7.76 -11.74 -30.53
CA ASP A 464 -8.04 -10.40 -31.01
C ASP A 464 -7.33 -9.31 -30.16
N PRO A 465 -7.16 -8.08 -30.65
CA PRO A 465 -6.58 -6.99 -29.88
C PRO A 465 -7.36 -6.71 -28.59
N LEU A 466 -6.69 -6.31 -27.50
CA LEU A 466 -7.36 -6.01 -26.24
C LEU A 466 -8.43 -4.92 -26.39
N PRO A 467 -9.55 -5.04 -25.66
CA PRO A 467 -10.50 -3.94 -25.54
C PRO A 467 -9.87 -2.78 -24.76
N VAL A 468 -10.34 -1.54 -24.99
CA VAL A 468 -9.76 -0.32 -24.40
C VAL A 468 -9.64 -0.44 -22.87
N GLN A 469 -10.63 -0.96 -22.19
CA GLN A 469 -10.62 -1.12 -20.73
C GLN A 469 -9.63 -2.18 -20.21
N ARG A 470 -8.89 -2.85 -21.06
CA ARG A 470 -7.82 -3.81 -20.70
C ARG A 470 -6.45 -3.37 -21.17
N ARG A 471 -6.36 -2.21 -21.86
CA ARG A 471 -5.10 -1.66 -22.36
C ARG A 471 -4.34 -0.96 -21.25
N LEU A 472 -3.07 -0.65 -21.52
CA LEU A 472 -2.08 -0.24 -20.55
C LEU A 472 -1.40 1.05 -20.96
N SER A 473 -0.78 1.71 -19.99
CA SER A 473 0.07 2.90 -20.20
C SER A 473 1.26 2.88 -19.25
N LEU A 474 2.20 3.78 -19.40
CA LEU A 474 3.32 4.00 -18.50
C LEU A 474 3.48 5.48 -18.19
N GLY A 475 3.84 5.79 -16.96
CA GLY A 475 4.08 7.14 -16.46
C GLY A 475 3.21 7.51 -15.26
N GLY A 476 3.67 8.49 -14.50
CA GLY A 476 2.96 9.00 -13.32
C GLY A 476 3.46 8.45 -11.99
N LEU A 477 2.84 8.93 -10.93
CA LEU A 477 3.30 8.85 -9.53
C LEU A 477 3.60 7.45 -9.01
N ASP A 478 2.92 6.43 -9.53
CA ASP A 478 3.06 5.07 -9.02
C ASP A 478 4.01 4.20 -9.85
N LEU A 479 4.20 4.54 -11.11
CA LEU A 479 4.98 3.73 -12.05
C LEU A 479 6.41 4.29 -12.23
N VAL A 480 6.52 5.43 -12.88
CA VAL A 480 7.76 6.17 -13.11
C VAL A 480 7.52 7.65 -12.78
N PRO A 481 7.65 8.06 -11.52
CA PRO A 481 7.23 9.37 -11.03
C PRO A 481 8.04 10.56 -11.58
N GLY A 482 9.18 10.32 -12.21
CA GLY A 482 9.93 11.34 -12.93
C GLY A 482 9.24 11.81 -14.21
N TYR A 483 8.18 11.11 -14.65
CA TYR A 483 7.38 11.42 -15.84
C TYR A 483 5.96 11.84 -15.50
N GLU A 484 5.29 12.47 -16.48
CA GLU A 484 3.87 12.81 -16.38
C GLU A 484 2.99 11.56 -16.31
N PHE A 485 1.78 11.78 -15.82
CA PHE A 485 0.74 10.77 -15.91
C PHE A 485 0.59 10.33 -17.37
N ARG A 486 0.68 9.01 -17.58
CA ARG A 486 0.59 8.42 -18.93
C ARG A 486 1.55 9.02 -19.96
N ALA A 487 2.78 9.27 -19.57
CA ALA A 487 3.82 9.75 -20.49
C ALA A 487 4.02 8.84 -21.72
N GLU A 488 3.54 7.60 -21.64
CA GLU A 488 3.56 6.64 -22.75
C GLU A 488 2.21 5.92 -22.84
N THR A 489 1.37 6.36 -23.76
CA THR A 489 0.02 5.82 -24.01
C THR A 489 -0.05 4.95 -25.26
N CYS A 490 0.98 4.91 -26.09
CA CYS A 490 0.98 4.33 -27.44
C CYS A 490 0.04 5.05 -28.44
N ALA A 491 -0.42 6.24 -28.14
CA ALA A 491 -1.14 7.07 -29.10
C ALA A 491 -0.19 7.49 -30.22
N PRO A 492 -0.61 7.44 -31.50
CA PRO A 492 0.23 7.89 -32.60
C PRO A 492 0.41 9.40 -32.58
N ALA A 493 1.52 9.88 -33.12
CA ALA A 493 1.80 11.31 -33.22
C ALA A 493 0.65 12.06 -33.93
N GLY A 494 0.16 13.13 -33.30
CA GLY A 494 -0.94 13.93 -33.82
C GLY A 494 -2.35 13.39 -33.51
N TYR A 495 -2.48 12.26 -32.82
CA TYR A 495 -3.76 11.80 -32.29
C TYR A 495 -4.08 12.54 -31.00
N ALA A 496 -5.10 13.38 -31.05
CA ALA A 496 -5.57 14.12 -29.89
C ALA A 496 -6.71 13.32 -29.22
N ASP A 497 -6.42 12.75 -28.07
CA ASP A 497 -7.42 12.14 -27.19
C ASP A 497 -7.57 13.02 -25.94
N PRO A 498 -8.70 13.75 -25.79
CA PRO A 498 -8.91 14.61 -24.64
C PRO A 498 -8.96 13.84 -23.31
N ALA A 499 -9.23 12.54 -23.38
CA ALA A 499 -9.27 11.65 -22.21
C ALA A 499 -7.91 11.03 -21.90
N ASP A 500 -6.92 11.14 -22.80
CA ASP A 500 -5.59 10.55 -22.64
C ASP A 500 -5.64 9.05 -22.28
N ALA A 501 -6.37 8.27 -23.08
CA ALA A 501 -6.61 6.87 -22.83
C ALA A 501 -5.33 6.02 -22.87
N ALA A 502 -5.28 4.98 -22.06
CA ALA A 502 -4.25 3.94 -22.13
C ALA A 502 -4.50 3.07 -23.37
N LEU A 503 -3.56 3.02 -24.30
CA LEU A 503 -3.74 2.37 -25.61
C LEU A 503 -2.69 1.28 -25.91
N CYS A 504 -1.70 1.06 -25.03
CA CYS A 504 -0.68 0.03 -25.22
C CYS A 504 -1.23 -1.37 -24.98
N ASP A 505 -0.70 -2.35 -25.71
CA ASP A 505 -1.07 -3.76 -25.57
C ASP A 505 -0.38 -4.43 -24.39
N ARG A 506 0.88 -4.05 -24.13
CA ARG A 506 1.72 -4.61 -23.07
C ARG A 506 2.45 -3.52 -22.31
N ALA A 507 2.75 -3.80 -21.06
CA ALA A 507 3.63 -2.98 -20.23
C ALA A 507 4.48 -3.87 -19.32
N ILE A 508 5.68 -3.40 -19.03
CA ILE A 508 6.59 -3.96 -18.03
C ILE A 508 7.25 -2.80 -17.29
N PHE A 509 7.34 -2.92 -15.97
CA PHE A 509 8.11 -1.97 -15.17
C PHE A 509 8.78 -2.65 -14.00
N THR A 510 9.87 -2.07 -13.55
CA THR A 510 10.60 -2.46 -12.35
C THR A 510 10.78 -1.26 -11.46
N GLN A 511 10.70 -1.49 -10.16
CA GLN A 511 10.83 -0.46 -9.14
C GLN A 511 11.75 -0.95 -8.05
N ALA A 512 12.64 -0.06 -7.58
CA ALA A 512 13.52 -0.29 -6.46
C ALA A 512 13.38 0.84 -5.47
N GLU A 513 13.28 0.53 -4.19
CA GLU A 513 13.15 1.51 -3.12
C GLU A 513 14.07 1.11 -1.96
N PHE A 514 15.09 1.93 -1.70
CA PHE A 514 15.91 1.82 -0.50
C PHE A 514 15.41 2.79 0.55
N ARG A 515 15.18 2.31 1.78
CA ARG A 515 14.66 3.06 2.91
C ARG A 515 15.64 2.99 4.08
N HIS A 516 16.08 4.14 4.56
CA HIS A 516 16.92 4.26 5.75
C HIS A 516 16.15 4.97 6.86
N ARG A 517 16.01 4.34 8.03
CA ARG A 517 15.33 4.92 9.18
C ARG A 517 16.19 5.98 9.84
N LEU A 518 15.68 7.19 9.90
CA LEU A 518 16.30 8.30 10.60
C LEU A 518 15.92 8.29 12.09
N PRO A 519 16.81 8.61 13.02
CA PRO A 519 16.52 8.69 14.45
C PRO A 519 15.76 9.97 14.81
N ILE A 520 14.80 10.36 13.99
CA ILE A 520 14.04 11.60 14.12
C ILE A 520 12.64 11.27 14.60
N ARG A 521 12.18 11.95 15.65
CA ARG A 521 10.82 11.85 16.17
C ARG A 521 10.23 13.25 16.27
N PHE A 522 9.01 13.41 15.81
CA PHE A 522 8.22 14.63 15.98
C PHE A 522 6.93 14.28 16.71
N GLY A 523 6.47 15.14 17.61
CA GLY A 523 5.19 15.01 18.25
C GLY A 523 4.99 16.02 19.36
N TYR A 524 3.74 16.41 19.57
CA TYR A 524 3.33 17.15 20.75
C TYR A 524 2.78 16.16 21.77
N THR A 525 3.34 16.19 22.97
CA THR A 525 2.84 15.41 24.09
C THR A 525 1.77 16.23 24.82
N TYR A 526 0.55 15.72 24.86
CA TYR A 526 -0.51 16.31 25.67
C TYR A 526 -0.50 15.66 27.07
N HIS A 527 -0.48 16.47 28.10
CA HIS A 527 -0.55 15.99 29.49
C HIS A 527 -1.94 16.30 30.06
N ASP A 528 -2.52 15.36 30.79
CA ASP A 528 -3.73 15.60 31.56
C ASP A 528 -3.41 16.46 32.82
N LYS A 529 -4.46 16.81 33.59
CA LYS A 529 -4.33 17.58 34.85
C LYS A 529 -3.47 16.87 35.91
N ASN A 530 -3.20 15.57 35.74
CA ASN A 530 -2.40 14.74 36.64
C ASN A 530 -1.01 14.43 36.07
N ASN A 531 -0.59 15.17 35.03
CA ASN A 531 0.68 14.98 34.32
C ASN A 531 0.84 13.60 33.67
N ARG A 532 -0.27 12.93 33.33
CA ARG A 532 -0.25 11.71 32.52
C ARG A 532 -0.21 12.10 31.05
N GLU A 533 0.69 11.49 30.30
CA GLU A 533 0.70 11.63 28.84
C GLU A 533 -0.62 11.08 28.28
N LEU A 534 -1.46 11.99 27.81
CA LEU A 534 -2.53 11.66 26.89
C LEU A 534 -1.93 11.63 25.50
N ASP A 535 -2.45 10.76 24.64
CA ASP A 535 -1.99 10.47 23.28
C ASP A 535 -1.21 11.61 22.59
N ARG A 536 -0.12 11.24 21.95
CA ARG A 536 0.65 12.14 21.10
C ARG A 536 -0.17 12.54 19.89
N PHE A 537 -0.66 13.77 19.93
CA PHE A 537 -1.27 14.39 18.76
C PHE A 537 -0.19 14.61 17.69
N LEU A 538 -0.39 14.07 16.48
CA LEU A 538 0.57 14.12 15.36
C LEU A 538 1.97 13.54 15.67
N GLY A 539 2.06 12.50 16.49
CA GLY A 539 3.33 11.82 16.71
C GLY A 539 3.84 11.13 15.44
N ILE A 540 4.94 11.62 14.89
CA ILE A 540 5.74 10.91 13.88
C ILE A 540 6.83 10.17 14.66
N ASP A 541 6.69 8.85 14.77
CA ASP A 541 7.65 8.01 15.51
C ASP A 541 8.82 7.56 14.66
N GLU A 542 8.66 7.53 13.35
CA GLU A 542 9.64 7.03 12.41
C GLU A 542 9.63 7.88 11.14
N VAL A 543 10.78 8.40 10.78
CA VAL A 543 11.01 9.05 9.48
C VAL A 543 12.01 8.20 8.71
N TYR A 544 11.73 7.96 7.45
CA TYR A 544 12.62 7.24 6.54
C TYR A 544 13.12 8.20 5.47
N LEU A 545 14.43 8.20 5.24
CA LEU A 545 15.00 8.68 3.99
C LEU A 545 14.77 7.58 2.94
N VAL A 546 14.22 7.96 1.80
CA VAL A 546 13.87 7.03 0.71
C VAL A 546 14.63 7.40 -0.54
N LEU A 547 15.34 6.43 -1.12
CA LEU A 547 15.90 6.52 -2.47
C LEU A 547 15.08 5.59 -3.36
N LEU A 548 14.66 6.08 -4.51
CA LEU A 548 13.89 5.29 -5.47
C LEU A 548 14.54 5.31 -6.85
N GLY A 549 14.33 4.22 -7.59
CA GLY A 549 14.72 4.10 -8.98
C GLY A 549 13.73 3.19 -9.69
N ASP A 550 13.17 3.71 -10.78
CA ASP A 550 12.14 3.04 -11.53
C ASP A 550 12.50 2.99 -13.00
N ALA A 551 12.07 1.94 -13.69
CA ALA A 551 12.21 1.84 -15.13
C ALA A 551 11.08 1.02 -15.72
N GLY A 552 10.64 1.37 -16.92
CA GLY A 552 9.57 0.65 -17.58
C GLY A 552 9.38 1.03 -19.05
N LYS A 553 8.55 0.22 -19.70
CA LYS A 553 8.13 0.42 -21.10
C LYS A 553 6.72 -0.11 -21.28
N SER A 554 5.91 0.63 -22.04
CA SER A 554 4.67 0.14 -22.59
C SER A 554 4.72 0.20 -24.12
N TRP A 555 4.06 -0.73 -24.82
CA TRP A 555 4.19 -0.84 -26.27
C TRP A 555 3.00 -1.52 -26.93
N LEU A 556 2.88 -1.31 -28.25
CA LEU A 556 1.99 -2.06 -29.14
C LEU A 556 2.70 -3.31 -29.65
N THR A 557 1.97 -4.42 -29.73
CA THR A 557 2.48 -5.69 -30.26
C THR A 557 2.05 -5.92 -31.71
N GLY A 558 2.80 -6.74 -32.43
CA GLY A 558 2.48 -7.15 -33.79
C GLY A 558 3.53 -6.76 -34.82
N ASP A 559 3.15 -6.90 -36.10
CA ASP A 559 3.99 -6.57 -37.24
C ASP A 559 3.55 -5.20 -37.78
N GLY A 560 4.48 -4.29 -37.94
CA GLY A 560 4.19 -2.96 -38.48
C GLY A 560 5.02 -1.84 -37.85
N PRO A 561 4.96 -0.62 -38.42
CA PRO A 561 5.69 0.52 -37.88
C PRO A 561 5.26 0.86 -36.44
N GLY A 562 6.23 1.02 -35.55
CA GLY A 562 5.96 1.35 -34.14
C GLY A 562 5.42 0.21 -33.28
N ARG A 563 5.35 -1.01 -33.83
CA ARG A 563 4.95 -2.22 -33.09
C ARG A 563 6.16 -3.11 -32.81
N VAL A 564 6.11 -3.82 -31.70
CA VAL A 564 7.13 -4.79 -31.30
C VAL A 564 6.62 -6.20 -31.59
N PRO A 565 7.38 -7.06 -32.28
CA PRO A 565 6.97 -8.44 -32.55
C PRO A 565 6.54 -9.18 -31.28
N ASN A 566 5.53 -10.03 -31.37
CA ASN A 566 4.89 -10.69 -30.22
C ASN A 566 5.85 -11.48 -29.32
N ASN A 567 6.95 -11.99 -29.86
CA ASN A 567 7.97 -12.77 -29.17
C ASN A 567 9.16 -11.93 -28.65
N ARG A 568 9.07 -10.61 -28.71
CA ARG A 568 10.13 -9.70 -28.26
C ARG A 568 9.65 -8.74 -27.19
N ILE A 569 10.60 -8.25 -26.42
CA ILE A 569 10.47 -7.14 -25.46
C ILE A 569 11.27 -5.97 -26.08
N PRO A 570 10.79 -4.72 -25.96
CA PRO A 570 11.55 -3.54 -26.39
C PRO A 570 12.95 -3.50 -25.78
N SER A 571 13.91 -2.99 -26.53
CA SER A 571 15.29 -2.84 -26.05
C SER A 571 15.35 -1.88 -24.86
N LEU A 572 16.32 -2.07 -23.97
CA LEU A 572 16.42 -1.30 -22.71
C LEU A 572 16.71 0.19 -22.94
N ASP A 573 17.29 0.56 -24.07
CA ASP A 573 17.50 1.96 -24.46
C ASP A 573 16.22 2.72 -24.81
N GLU A 574 15.12 2.00 -25.06
CA GLU A 574 13.80 2.57 -25.26
C GLU A 574 13.01 2.77 -23.95
N TRP A 575 13.53 2.27 -22.83
CA TRP A 575 12.81 2.32 -21.56
C TRP A 575 12.88 3.73 -20.96
N LYS A 576 11.77 4.14 -20.35
CA LYS A 576 11.73 5.29 -19.47
C LYS A 576 12.27 4.89 -18.11
N ALA A 577 13.17 5.72 -17.57
CA ALA A 577 13.75 5.48 -16.25
C ALA A 577 13.87 6.79 -15.47
N ASP A 578 13.72 6.70 -14.15
CA ASP A 578 13.91 7.81 -13.23
C ASP A 578 14.65 7.41 -11.95
N LEU A 579 15.09 8.44 -11.25
CA LEU A 579 15.67 8.34 -9.91
C LEU A 579 15.00 9.40 -9.03
N GLY A 580 14.83 9.08 -7.75
CA GLY A 580 14.23 10.03 -6.83
C GLY A 580 14.70 9.86 -5.39
N VAL A 581 14.39 10.87 -4.60
CA VAL A 581 14.67 10.92 -3.17
C VAL A 581 13.46 11.47 -2.44
N GLY A 582 13.20 10.96 -1.25
CA GLY A 582 12.08 11.42 -0.44
C GLY A 582 12.28 11.20 1.04
N ALA A 583 11.33 11.72 1.79
CA ALA A 583 11.18 11.48 3.22
C ALA A 583 9.77 10.95 3.49
N ASP A 584 9.69 9.85 4.22
CA ASP A 584 8.44 9.16 4.54
C ASP A 584 8.26 9.09 6.06
N ALA A 585 7.14 9.59 6.54
CA ALA A 585 6.76 9.62 7.94
C ALA A 585 5.72 8.53 8.31
N GLY A 586 5.59 7.51 7.46
CA GLY A 586 4.74 6.33 7.68
C GLY A 586 3.31 6.47 7.13
N TRP A 587 2.66 7.63 7.24
CA TRP A 587 1.33 7.91 6.70
C TRP A 587 1.35 8.98 5.59
N VAL A 588 2.46 9.69 5.45
CA VAL A 588 2.70 10.64 4.37
C VAL A 588 4.17 10.60 3.97
N GLY A 589 4.42 10.58 2.68
CA GLY A 589 5.74 10.71 2.09
C GLY A 589 5.81 11.90 1.14
N VAL A 590 6.94 12.59 1.12
CA VAL A 590 7.24 13.67 0.17
C VAL A 590 8.46 13.30 -0.64
N TYR A 591 8.38 13.48 -1.95
CA TYR A 591 9.38 12.96 -2.87
C TYR A 591 9.69 13.94 -4.00
N LEU A 592 10.92 13.84 -4.49
CA LEU A 592 11.39 14.45 -5.72
C LEU A 592 11.87 13.34 -6.65
N ALA A 593 11.43 13.32 -7.88
CA ALA A 593 11.90 12.38 -8.89
C ALA A 593 12.33 13.11 -10.18
N LYS A 594 13.32 12.55 -10.85
CA LYS A 594 13.90 13.07 -12.08
C LYS A 594 14.04 11.95 -13.11
N ALA A 595 13.44 12.14 -14.28
CA ALA A 595 13.70 11.29 -15.43
C ALA A 595 15.20 11.32 -15.80
N VAL A 596 15.79 10.17 -16.05
CA VAL A 596 17.21 10.04 -16.43
C VAL A 596 17.40 9.69 -17.90
N THR A 597 16.38 9.18 -18.59
CA THR A 597 16.44 8.85 -20.02
C THR A 597 15.97 9.99 -20.92
N ASP A 598 15.15 10.91 -20.39
CA ASP A 598 14.62 12.06 -21.11
C ASP A 598 14.88 13.37 -20.35
N GLY A 599 14.77 14.48 -21.01
CA GLY A 599 15.02 15.82 -20.45
C GLY A 599 13.91 16.37 -19.54
N GLU A 600 13.00 15.55 -19.02
CA GLU A 600 11.88 15.96 -18.18
C GLU A 600 12.31 16.76 -16.94
N PRO A 601 11.53 17.74 -16.47
CA PRO A 601 11.85 18.50 -15.26
C PRO A 601 11.81 17.62 -14.00
N VAL A 602 12.45 18.08 -12.92
CA VAL A 602 12.27 17.45 -11.59
C VAL A 602 10.82 17.59 -11.16
N ARG A 603 10.22 16.50 -10.70
CA ARG A 603 8.84 16.45 -10.24
C ARG A 603 8.78 16.28 -8.74
N PHE A 604 7.94 17.08 -8.11
CA PHE A 604 7.59 16.96 -6.69
C PHE A 604 6.24 16.25 -6.56
N PHE A 605 6.17 15.28 -5.64
CA PHE A 605 4.91 14.60 -5.34
C PHE A 605 4.80 14.20 -3.86
N ILE A 606 3.58 13.96 -3.43
CA ILE A 606 3.23 13.52 -2.09
C ILE A 606 2.50 12.17 -2.23
N ARG A 607 2.81 11.24 -1.35
CA ARG A 607 2.14 9.96 -1.22
C ARG A 607 1.48 9.88 0.16
N LEU A 608 0.26 9.35 0.23
CA LEU A 608 -0.45 9.08 1.46
C LEU A 608 -0.29 7.62 1.92
N GLU A 609 0.22 6.78 1.05
CA GLU A 609 0.54 5.39 1.35
C GLU A 609 1.95 5.04 0.86
N ARG A 610 2.50 3.97 1.40
CA ARG A 610 3.79 3.45 0.92
C ARG A 610 3.62 2.86 -0.47
N ARG A 611 4.63 2.99 -1.31
CA ARG A 611 4.63 2.40 -2.67
C ARG A 611 4.62 0.86 -2.64
N PHE A 612 5.13 0.27 -1.54
CA PHE A 612 5.29 -1.17 -1.36
C PHE A 612 4.60 -1.63 -0.09
#